data_a29b8c42fc848579abdd8e67a7795942
#
_entry.id   a29b8c42fc848579abdd8e67a7795942
#
_cell.length_a   1.000
_cell.length_b   1.000
_cell.length_c   1.000
_cell.angle_alpha   90.00
_cell.angle_beta   90.00
_cell.angle_gamma   90.00
#
_symmetry.space_group_name_H-M   'P 1'
#
loop_
_entity.id
_entity.type
_entity.pdbx_description
1 polymer ?
#
loop_
_entity_poly.entity_id
_entity_poly.type
_entity_poly.pdbx_seq_one_letter_code
_entity_poly.pdbx_strand_id
1 'polypeptide(L)'
;MPISAFNDAATVAAWQNWFLGMSFSKTPVVLPWPLQIGLELATRALLDPGDQSSVDFSRPAGEPALVSPDSVSWRVFKNPVSLFVGGVTAVIMEFAEPRVRTGVWEHTTFRVDPIRRLRRTGLAAMVTVYGARSTAERMIAGVRRVHDRITGITPSGEAYCANDPELLNWVHGTAAYGFAQAYHAYVKPLSLLERNRYYADGDTAAALYGASGAPASEAELEMLFQAMAGRLERSDIVFEFLAIMRSAPILPLLLRPFQQVLVRAAIDLTPHWMQKVLQLDGHGLHRWEAELVRQAGAFADRLVLESSPAVQACRRMWLPAEYLYVNEIGVHQKAAKTQSALGGNKTRKASRLKRWSPTG
;
A
#
# COMPACT_ATOMS: atom_id res chain seq x y z
N MET A 1 20.73 -27.17 4.48
CA MET A 1 21.59 -26.44 5.42
C MET A 1 20.75 -26.04 6.62
N PRO A 2 21.21 -26.23 7.85
CA PRO A 2 20.39 -25.98 9.03
C PRO A 2 20.12 -24.48 9.22
N ILE A 3 18.91 -24.15 9.65
CA ILE A 3 18.38 -22.79 9.94
C ILE A 3 19.18 -22.03 11.02
N SER A 4 20.09 -22.69 11.71
CA SER A 4 20.92 -22.14 12.78
C SER A 4 22.04 -21.19 12.34
N ALA A 5 22.36 -21.14 11.04
CA ALA A 5 23.48 -20.30 10.54
C ALA A 5 23.14 -18.80 10.39
N PHE A 6 21.89 -18.40 10.52
CA PHE A 6 21.46 -17.00 10.37
C PHE A 6 21.28 -16.26 11.71
N ASN A 7 21.45 -16.93 12.85
CA ASN A 7 21.44 -16.32 14.18
C ASN A 7 22.85 -15.93 14.67
N ASP A 8 23.87 -16.07 13.84
CA ASP A 8 25.23 -15.72 14.21
C ASP A 8 25.39 -14.19 14.20
N ALA A 9 25.84 -13.66 15.35
CA ALA A 9 26.11 -12.23 15.55
C ALA A 9 27.06 -11.62 14.48
N ALA A 10 27.95 -12.44 13.90
CA ALA A 10 28.85 -12.02 12.84
C ALA A 10 28.12 -11.75 11.51
N THR A 11 27.15 -12.56 11.16
CA THR A 11 26.33 -12.37 9.96
C THR A 11 25.43 -11.15 10.12
N VAL A 12 24.84 -10.96 11.30
CA VAL A 12 24.05 -9.76 11.64
C VAL A 12 24.92 -8.51 11.61
N ALA A 13 26.13 -8.55 12.17
CA ALA A 13 27.09 -7.44 12.15
C ALA A 13 27.56 -7.12 10.73
N ALA A 14 27.76 -8.12 9.87
CA ALA A 14 28.13 -7.90 8.47
C ALA A 14 27.00 -7.19 7.70
N TRP A 15 25.75 -7.56 7.90
CA TRP A 15 24.59 -6.85 7.35
C TRP A 15 24.46 -5.43 7.90
N GLN A 16 24.66 -5.24 9.20
CA GLN A 16 24.65 -3.91 9.83
C GLN A 16 25.75 -3.01 9.26
N ASN A 17 26.98 -3.51 9.11
CA ASN A 17 28.11 -2.75 8.57
C ASN A 17 27.92 -2.44 7.08
N TRP A 18 27.34 -3.33 6.30
CA TRP A 18 27.02 -3.08 4.89
C TRP A 18 25.96 -1.97 4.74
N PHE A 19 24.92 -1.98 5.58
CA PHE A 19 23.89 -0.94 5.59
C PHE A 19 24.36 0.38 6.24
N LEU A 20 25.12 0.34 7.33
CA LEU A 20 25.63 1.53 8.03
C LEU A 20 26.69 2.30 7.24
N GLY A 21 27.38 1.65 6.30
CA GLY A 21 28.35 2.29 5.40
C GLY A 21 27.69 3.10 4.27
N MET A 22 26.38 3.02 4.08
CA MET A 22 25.67 3.77 3.06
C MET A 22 25.27 5.15 3.59
N SER A 23 26.05 6.17 3.30
CA SER A 23 25.65 7.59 3.50
C SER A 23 24.44 7.88 2.60
N PHE A 24 23.26 7.99 3.18
CA PHE A 24 22.01 8.18 2.45
C PHE A 24 21.88 9.64 1.96
N SER A 25 22.39 9.91 0.76
CA SER A 25 22.03 11.08 -0.03
C SER A 25 20.52 11.05 -0.32
N LYS A 26 19.85 12.22 -0.36
CA LYS A 26 18.41 12.33 -0.67
C LYS A 26 18.08 12.18 -2.16
N THR A 27 19.01 11.72 -2.98
CA THR A 27 18.85 11.58 -4.43
C THR A 27 18.21 10.24 -4.80
N PRO A 28 17.42 10.21 -5.89
CA PRO A 28 16.94 8.96 -6.48
C PRO A 28 18.10 8.00 -6.76
N VAL A 29 17.86 6.71 -6.55
CA VAL A 29 18.85 5.66 -6.80
C VAL A 29 18.44 4.86 -8.03
N VAL A 30 19.33 4.83 -9.01
CA VAL A 30 19.30 3.88 -10.12
C VAL A 30 20.38 2.85 -9.89
N LEU A 31 20.01 1.58 -9.83
CA LEU A 31 20.94 0.49 -9.56
C LEU A 31 21.75 0.12 -10.81
N PRO A 32 22.95 -0.51 -10.66
CA PRO A 32 23.64 -1.13 -11.77
C PRO A 32 22.73 -2.13 -12.51
N TRP A 33 22.84 -2.18 -13.83
CA TRP A 33 21.96 -2.89 -14.76
C TRP A 33 21.52 -4.32 -14.32
N PRO A 34 22.42 -5.21 -13.84
CA PRO A 34 21.98 -6.56 -13.44
C PRO A 34 21.06 -6.59 -12.21
N LEU A 35 21.30 -5.69 -11.22
CA LEU A 35 20.47 -5.57 -10.02
C LEU A 35 19.13 -4.89 -10.34
N GLN A 36 19.15 -3.91 -11.23
CA GLN A 36 17.96 -3.22 -11.70
C GLN A 36 16.99 -4.22 -12.34
N ILE A 37 17.47 -5.06 -13.28
CA ILE A 37 16.65 -6.09 -13.94
C ILE A 37 16.08 -7.08 -12.92
N GLY A 38 16.88 -7.55 -11.97
CA GLY A 38 16.41 -8.48 -10.94
C GLY A 38 15.25 -7.91 -10.13
N LEU A 39 15.33 -6.64 -9.73
CA LEU A 39 14.27 -5.96 -9.01
C LEU A 39 13.04 -5.65 -9.88
N GLU A 40 13.24 -5.27 -11.14
CA GLU A 40 12.15 -5.08 -12.10
C GLU A 40 11.33 -6.37 -12.30
N LEU A 41 12.02 -7.51 -12.47
CA LEU A 41 11.37 -8.82 -12.59
C LEU A 41 10.64 -9.21 -11.29
N ALA A 42 11.25 -8.98 -10.13
CA ALA A 42 10.64 -9.25 -8.85
C ALA A 42 9.38 -8.38 -8.62
N THR A 43 9.45 -7.09 -8.97
CA THR A 43 8.31 -6.17 -8.87
C THR A 43 7.15 -6.62 -9.75
N ARG A 44 7.42 -7.01 -11.01
CA ARG A 44 6.40 -7.56 -11.91
C ARG A 44 5.80 -8.85 -11.35
N ALA A 45 6.63 -9.77 -10.87
CA ALA A 45 6.18 -11.05 -10.32
C ALA A 45 5.31 -10.88 -9.06
N LEU A 46 5.56 -9.85 -8.25
CA LEU A 46 4.73 -9.54 -7.07
C LEU A 46 3.35 -9.01 -7.42
N LEU A 47 3.20 -8.36 -8.56
CA LEU A 47 1.95 -7.74 -9.02
C LEU A 47 1.20 -8.61 -10.05
N ASP A 48 1.83 -9.68 -10.53
CA ASP A 48 1.21 -10.61 -11.48
C ASP A 48 0.47 -11.72 -10.73
N PRO A 49 -0.87 -11.73 -10.72
CA PRO A 49 -1.65 -12.78 -10.06
C PRO A 49 -1.61 -14.12 -10.81
N GLY A 50 -0.93 -14.20 -11.97
CA GLY A 50 -0.82 -15.42 -12.77
C GLY A 50 -2.13 -15.80 -13.51
N ASP A 51 -3.07 -14.87 -13.58
CA ASP A 51 -4.28 -14.97 -14.38
C ASP A 51 -4.34 -13.79 -15.38
N GLN A 52 -5.37 -13.73 -16.22
CA GLN A 52 -5.52 -12.67 -17.24
C GLN A 52 -5.81 -11.26 -16.66
N SER A 53 -5.65 -11.06 -15.36
CA SER A 53 -5.95 -9.79 -14.68
C SER A 53 -4.75 -8.83 -14.61
N SER A 54 -3.73 -9.00 -15.44
CA SER A 54 -2.62 -8.05 -15.54
C SER A 54 -3.12 -6.64 -15.92
N VAL A 55 -2.63 -5.62 -15.20
CA VAL A 55 -3.01 -4.23 -15.44
C VAL A 55 -1.80 -3.45 -15.97
N ASP A 56 -2.00 -2.76 -17.09
CA ASP A 56 -1.04 -1.79 -17.61
C ASP A 56 -1.30 -0.41 -17.00
N PHE A 57 -0.47 -0.01 -16.04
CA PHE A 57 -0.61 1.28 -15.36
C PHE A 57 -0.22 2.46 -16.25
N SER A 58 0.38 2.24 -17.42
CA SER A 58 0.72 3.27 -18.39
C SER A 58 -0.45 3.63 -19.33
N ARG A 59 -1.56 2.91 -19.25
CA ARG A 59 -2.71 3.06 -20.14
C ARG A 59 -4.03 3.32 -19.38
N PRO A 60 -5.02 3.98 -20.02
CA PRO A 60 -4.90 4.77 -21.26
C PRO A 60 -4.10 6.06 -21.03
N ALA A 61 -3.34 6.50 -22.04
CA ALA A 61 -2.47 7.67 -21.92
C ALA A 61 -3.28 8.95 -21.62
N GLY A 62 -2.79 9.75 -20.66
CA GLY A 62 -3.41 11.01 -20.22
C GLY A 62 -4.56 10.85 -19.23
N GLU A 63 -5.06 9.65 -18.96
CA GLU A 63 -6.17 9.47 -18.01
C GLU A 63 -5.67 9.61 -16.56
N PRO A 64 -6.35 10.44 -15.72
CA PRO A 64 -5.97 10.59 -14.32
C PRO A 64 -6.26 9.32 -13.50
N ALA A 65 -5.62 9.17 -12.35
CA ALA A 65 -5.99 8.19 -11.34
C ALA A 65 -7.19 8.69 -10.51
N LEU A 66 -7.76 7.83 -9.65
CA LEU A 66 -8.76 8.22 -8.67
C LEU A 66 -8.18 9.20 -7.65
N VAL A 67 -6.94 8.96 -7.25
CA VAL A 67 -6.22 9.75 -6.27
C VAL A 67 -5.17 10.61 -6.97
N SER A 68 -5.06 11.88 -6.57
CA SER A 68 -4.14 12.83 -7.20
C SER A 68 -2.66 12.42 -7.03
N PRO A 69 -1.78 12.66 -8.03
CA PRO A 69 -0.35 12.34 -7.94
C PRO A 69 0.40 13.06 -6.83
N ASP A 70 -0.08 14.21 -6.36
CA ASP A 70 0.48 14.98 -5.25
C ASP A 70 -0.06 14.56 -3.88
N SER A 71 -0.93 13.54 -3.83
CA SER A 71 -1.46 12.97 -2.58
C SER A 71 -0.39 12.29 -1.74
N VAL A 72 -0.67 12.17 -0.46
CA VAL A 72 0.16 11.39 0.46
C VAL A 72 0.09 9.90 0.10
N SER A 73 -1.05 9.42 -0.40
CA SER A 73 -1.24 8.03 -0.84
C SER A 73 -0.25 7.63 -1.92
N TRP A 74 0.03 8.47 -2.91
CA TRP A 74 1.02 8.16 -3.94
C TRP A 74 2.44 8.01 -3.38
N ARG A 75 2.79 8.74 -2.33
CA ARG A 75 4.08 8.58 -1.64
C ARG A 75 4.14 7.31 -0.81
N VAL A 76 3.07 7.00 -0.09
CA VAL A 76 2.98 5.81 0.78
C VAL A 76 3.04 4.52 -0.03
N PHE A 77 2.28 4.46 -1.12
CA PHE A 77 2.13 3.24 -1.91
C PHE A 77 3.29 2.95 -2.88
N LYS A 78 4.21 3.89 -3.12
CA LYS A 78 5.41 3.58 -3.93
C LYS A 78 6.43 2.71 -3.19
N ASN A 79 6.35 2.63 -1.87
CA ASN A 79 7.36 1.97 -1.04
C ASN A 79 6.98 0.52 -0.73
N PRO A 80 7.75 -0.48 -1.21
CA PRO A 80 7.40 -1.89 -1.04
C PRO A 80 7.49 -2.36 0.41
N VAL A 81 8.32 -1.73 1.26
CA VAL A 81 8.42 -2.08 2.69
C VAL A 81 7.16 -1.64 3.42
N SER A 82 6.70 -0.39 3.22
CA SER A 82 5.45 0.08 3.83
C SER A 82 4.24 -0.69 3.32
N LEU A 83 4.24 -1.11 2.05
CA LEU A 83 3.17 -1.93 1.49
C LEU A 83 3.09 -3.31 2.15
N PHE A 84 4.23 -4.00 2.29
CA PHE A 84 4.25 -5.31 2.92
C PHE A 84 3.84 -5.22 4.40
N VAL A 85 4.53 -4.37 5.16
CA VAL A 85 4.28 -4.21 6.60
C VAL A 85 2.86 -3.71 6.84
N GLY A 86 2.45 -2.65 6.14
CA GLY A 86 1.11 -2.06 6.29
C GLY A 86 -0.02 -3.01 5.91
N GLY A 87 0.16 -3.77 4.82
CA GLY A 87 -0.82 -4.78 4.41
C GLY A 87 -0.96 -5.92 5.43
N VAL A 88 0.14 -6.41 6.00
CA VAL A 88 0.07 -7.43 7.07
C VAL A 88 -0.57 -6.86 8.33
N THR A 89 -0.23 -5.63 8.72
CA THR A 89 -0.88 -4.94 9.86
C THR A 89 -2.38 -4.82 9.64
N ALA A 90 -2.81 -4.39 8.46
CA ALA A 90 -4.22 -4.26 8.11
C ALA A 90 -4.97 -5.59 8.30
N VAL A 91 -4.44 -6.69 7.76
CA VAL A 91 -5.09 -8.01 7.87
C VAL A 91 -5.11 -8.52 9.30
N ILE A 92 -4.07 -8.28 10.12
CA ILE A 92 -4.11 -8.60 11.56
C ILE A 92 -5.32 -7.92 12.21
N MET A 93 -5.50 -6.63 11.94
CA MET A 93 -6.59 -5.84 12.49
C MET A 93 -7.95 -6.24 11.92
N GLU A 94 -8.04 -6.49 10.62
CA GLU A 94 -9.25 -7.00 9.95
C GLU A 94 -9.71 -8.32 10.58
N PHE A 95 -8.77 -9.23 10.83
CA PHE A 95 -9.07 -10.55 11.40
C PHE A 95 -9.38 -10.54 12.90
N ALA A 96 -9.20 -9.42 13.58
CA ALA A 96 -9.72 -9.23 14.93
C ALA A 96 -11.26 -9.21 14.95
N GLU A 97 -11.91 -8.80 13.85
CA GLU A 97 -13.37 -8.76 13.71
C GLU A 97 -13.89 -10.10 13.16
N PRO A 98 -14.76 -10.83 13.89
CA PRO A 98 -15.18 -12.20 13.56
C PRO A 98 -15.84 -12.35 12.18
N ARG A 99 -16.70 -11.40 11.78
CA ARG A 99 -17.44 -11.45 10.51
C ARG A 99 -16.51 -11.26 9.31
N VAL A 100 -15.56 -10.30 9.41
CA VAL A 100 -14.54 -10.08 8.37
C VAL A 100 -13.63 -11.30 8.26
N ARG A 101 -13.12 -11.76 9.39
CA ARG A 101 -12.27 -12.96 9.48
C ARG A 101 -12.93 -14.18 8.86
N THR A 102 -14.16 -14.50 9.27
CA THR A 102 -14.91 -15.65 8.74
C THR A 102 -15.15 -15.52 7.25
N GLY A 103 -15.62 -14.35 6.79
CA GLY A 103 -15.85 -14.09 5.38
C GLY A 103 -14.59 -14.25 4.52
N VAL A 104 -13.45 -13.74 4.97
CA VAL A 104 -12.18 -13.92 4.23
C VAL A 104 -11.71 -15.37 4.29
N TRP A 105 -11.78 -16.01 5.44
CA TRP A 105 -11.19 -17.34 5.65
C TRP A 105 -11.95 -18.45 4.92
N GLU A 106 -13.27 -18.36 4.87
CA GLU A 106 -14.12 -19.38 4.26
C GLU A 106 -14.32 -19.17 2.76
N HIS A 107 -14.34 -17.90 2.28
CA HIS A 107 -14.66 -17.59 0.89
C HIS A 107 -13.45 -17.25 0.01
N THR A 108 -12.22 -17.38 0.53
CA THR A 108 -11.03 -17.10 -0.26
C THR A 108 -10.06 -18.26 -0.30
N THR A 109 -9.13 -18.23 -1.28
CA THR A 109 -8.08 -19.25 -1.41
C THR A 109 -6.90 -18.99 -0.47
N PHE A 110 -7.03 -18.17 0.56
CA PHE A 110 -5.91 -17.73 1.38
C PHE A 110 -5.12 -18.92 1.99
N ARG A 111 -5.83 -19.97 2.46
CA ARG A 111 -5.21 -21.18 3.04
C ARG A 111 -4.54 -22.08 1.99
N VAL A 112 -5.09 -22.12 0.77
CA VAL A 112 -4.68 -23.06 -0.28
C VAL A 112 -3.65 -22.42 -1.21
N ASP A 113 -3.83 -21.15 -1.57
CA ASP A 113 -2.96 -20.40 -2.46
C ASP A 113 -2.78 -18.95 -1.95
N PRO A 114 -2.02 -18.78 -0.84
CA PRO A 114 -1.82 -17.47 -0.22
C PRO A 114 -1.12 -16.48 -1.15
N ILE A 115 -0.19 -16.94 -1.97
CA ILE A 115 0.58 -16.06 -2.88
C ILE A 115 -0.35 -15.41 -3.91
N ARG A 116 -1.19 -16.19 -4.55
CA ARG A 116 -2.15 -15.67 -5.52
C ARG A 116 -3.13 -14.69 -4.86
N ARG A 117 -3.61 -15.03 -3.66
CA ARG A 117 -4.51 -14.14 -2.90
C ARG A 117 -3.83 -12.80 -2.54
N LEU A 118 -2.59 -12.83 -2.07
CA LEU A 118 -1.81 -11.64 -1.75
C LEU A 118 -1.55 -10.77 -2.98
N ARG A 119 -1.16 -11.39 -4.11
CA ARG A 119 -0.94 -10.67 -5.37
C ARG A 119 -2.21 -9.98 -5.87
N ARG A 120 -3.36 -10.65 -5.82
CA ARG A 120 -4.65 -10.05 -6.20
C ARG A 120 -5.02 -8.87 -5.31
N THR A 121 -4.82 -9.00 -4.00
CA THR A 121 -5.10 -7.92 -3.04
C THR A 121 -4.13 -6.76 -3.24
N GLY A 122 -2.84 -7.03 -3.41
CA GLY A 122 -1.82 -6.03 -3.70
C GLY A 122 -2.09 -5.30 -5.02
N LEU A 123 -2.46 -6.05 -6.08
CA LEU A 123 -2.85 -5.47 -7.36
C LEU A 123 -4.07 -4.55 -7.20
N ALA A 124 -5.09 -4.97 -6.47
CA ALA A 124 -6.28 -4.15 -6.22
C ALA A 124 -5.92 -2.84 -5.51
N ALA A 125 -5.07 -2.88 -4.48
CA ALA A 125 -4.58 -1.69 -3.82
C ALA A 125 -3.79 -0.75 -4.76
N MET A 126 -2.90 -1.33 -5.59
CA MET A 126 -2.15 -0.55 -6.57
C MET A 126 -3.05 0.08 -7.64
N VAL A 127 -4.05 -0.65 -8.13
CA VAL A 127 -5.00 -0.12 -9.12
C VAL A 127 -5.87 0.98 -8.53
N THR A 128 -6.26 0.86 -7.27
CA THR A 128 -7.03 1.91 -6.58
C THR A 128 -6.24 3.22 -6.49
N VAL A 129 -4.93 3.16 -6.23
CA VAL A 129 -4.08 4.35 -6.07
C VAL A 129 -3.52 4.86 -7.40
N TYR A 130 -2.96 3.98 -8.22
CA TYR A 130 -2.20 4.35 -9.43
C TYR A 130 -2.92 4.05 -10.73
N GLY A 131 -3.93 3.20 -10.73
CA GLY A 131 -4.68 2.83 -11.94
C GLY A 131 -5.32 4.03 -12.61
N ALA A 132 -5.53 3.96 -13.92
CA ALA A 132 -6.41 4.90 -14.59
C ALA A 132 -7.81 4.85 -13.94
N ARG A 133 -8.48 6.00 -13.79
CA ARG A 133 -9.79 6.10 -13.12
C ARG A 133 -10.77 5.05 -13.63
N SER A 134 -10.92 4.94 -14.95
CA SER A 134 -11.83 3.97 -15.57
C SER A 134 -11.48 2.51 -15.25
N THR A 135 -10.19 2.20 -15.09
CA THR A 135 -9.71 0.86 -14.72
C THR A 135 -9.97 0.58 -13.24
N ALA A 136 -9.72 1.56 -12.36
CA ALA A 136 -9.98 1.45 -10.94
C ALA A 136 -11.49 1.29 -10.65
N GLU A 137 -12.34 2.14 -11.24
CA GLU A 137 -13.79 2.06 -11.08
C GLU A 137 -14.37 0.72 -11.54
N ARG A 138 -13.90 0.21 -12.68
CA ARG A 138 -14.32 -1.10 -13.22
C ARG A 138 -13.89 -2.26 -12.32
N MET A 139 -12.65 -2.21 -11.80
CA MET A 139 -12.15 -3.22 -10.86
C MET A 139 -12.95 -3.19 -9.55
N ILE A 140 -13.16 -2.02 -8.96
CA ILE A 140 -13.91 -1.85 -7.70
C ILE A 140 -15.34 -2.36 -7.87
N ALA A 141 -16.01 -2.01 -8.99
CA ALA A 141 -17.33 -2.54 -9.29
C ALA A 141 -17.33 -4.09 -9.42
N GLY A 142 -16.24 -4.66 -9.95
CA GLY A 142 -16.03 -6.11 -9.98
C GLY A 142 -15.93 -6.72 -8.58
N VAL A 143 -15.16 -6.11 -7.70
CA VAL A 143 -15.01 -6.55 -6.30
C VAL A 143 -16.34 -6.51 -5.58
N ARG A 144 -17.11 -5.42 -5.69
CA ARG A 144 -18.43 -5.31 -5.08
C ARG A 144 -19.40 -6.40 -5.53
N ARG A 145 -19.42 -6.72 -6.85
CA ARG A 145 -20.25 -7.84 -7.37
C ARG A 145 -19.85 -9.21 -6.80
N VAL A 146 -18.57 -9.41 -6.49
CA VAL A 146 -18.13 -10.62 -5.79
C VAL A 146 -18.62 -10.60 -4.35
N HIS A 147 -18.50 -9.46 -3.67
CA HIS A 147 -18.94 -9.28 -2.29
C HIS A 147 -20.47 -9.47 -2.12
N ASP A 148 -21.29 -9.12 -3.15
CA ASP A 148 -22.75 -9.36 -3.13
C ASP A 148 -23.12 -10.83 -2.90
N ARG A 149 -22.21 -11.76 -3.20
CA ARG A 149 -22.42 -13.21 -3.10
C ARG A 149 -21.81 -13.81 -1.84
N ILE A 150 -21.11 -13.01 -1.05
CA ILE A 150 -20.41 -13.47 0.16
C ILE A 150 -21.25 -13.10 1.37
N THR A 151 -21.96 -14.11 1.86
CA THR A 151 -22.76 -14.04 3.09
C THR A 151 -22.54 -15.31 3.89
N GLY A 152 -22.72 -15.26 5.20
CA GLY A 152 -22.58 -16.44 6.05
C GLY A 152 -22.94 -16.15 7.49
N ILE A 153 -22.56 -17.07 8.35
CA ILE A 153 -22.78 -16.99 9.81
C ILE A 153 -21.43 -17.30 10.47
N THR A 154 -21.01 -16.46 11.41
CA THR A 154 -19.80 -16.70 12.19
C THR A 154 -19.95 -17.94 13.10
N PRO A 155 -18.88 -18.52 13.62
CA PRO A 155 -18.94 -19.59 14.60
C PRO A 155 -19.74 -19.25 15.87
N SER A 156 -19.85 -17.94 16.20
CA SER A 156 -20.68 -17.43 17.31
C SER A 156 -22.15 -17.24 16.97
N GLY A 157 -22.56 -17.50 15.72
CA GLY A 157 -23.95 -17.38 15.25
C GLY A 157 -24.34 -15.99 14.71
N GLU A 158 -23.38 -15.08 14.52
CA GLU A 158 -23.63 -13.75 13.96
C GLU A 158 -23.62 -13.80 12.42
N ALA A 159 -24.68 -13.27 11.78
CA ALA A 159 -24.77 -13.22 10.32
C ALA A 159 -23.85 -12.10 9.77
N TYR A 160 -23.28 -12.33 8.57
CA TYR A 160 -22.49 -11.33 7.87
C TYR A 160 -22.77 -11.27 6.38
N CYS A 161 -22.50 -10.11 5.81
CA CYS A 161 -22.47 -9.85 4.38
C CYS A 161 -21.19 -9.03 4.07
N ALA A 162 -20.44 -9.42 3.04
CA ALA A 162 -19.19 -8.75 2.71
C ALA A 162 -19.35 -7.31 2.22
N ASN A 163 -20.55 -6.90 1.80
CA ASN A 163 -20.90 -5.51 1.44
C ASN A 163 -21.57 -4.74 2.60
N ASP A 164 -21.57 -5.26 3.82
CA ASP A 164 -22.02 -4.52 5.00
C ASP A 164 -21.18 -3.23 5.16
N PRO A 165 -21.78 -2.03 5.19
CA PRO A 165 -21.05 -0.76 5.31
C PRO A 165 -20.18 -0.67 6.56
N GLU A 166 -20.60 -1.24 7.70
CA GLU A 166 -19.80 -1.26 8.93
C GLU A 166 -18.50 -2.05 8.72
N LEU A 167 -18.60 -3.24 8.09
CA LEU A 167 -17.42 -4.08 7.80
C LEU A 167 -16.53 -3.43 6.74
N LEU A 168 -17.10 -2.79 5.73
CA LEU A 168 -16.35 -2.07 4.71
C LEU A 168 -15.61 -0.86 5.29
N ASN A 169 -16.23 -0.11 6.21
CA ASN A 169 -15.59 0.99 6.94
C ASN A 169 -14.43 0.48 7.80
N TRP A 170 -14.63 -0.66 8.49
CA TRP A 170 -13.58 -1.30 9.28
C TRP A 170 -12.38 -1.70 8.42
N VAL A 171 -12.61 -2.45 7.33
CA VAL A 171 -11.55 -2.89 6.40
C VAL A 171 -10.85 -1.70 5.77
N HIS A 172 -11.57 -0.66 5.36
CA HIS A 172 -10.96 0.56 4.82
C HIS A 172 -10.10 1.28 5.88
N GLY A 173 -10.63 1.46 7.09
CA GLY A 173 -9.94 2.12 8.19
C GLY A 173 -8.66 1.39 8.62
N THR A 174 -8.71 0.07 8.76
CA THR A 174 -7.55 -0.76 9.10
C THR A 174 -6.50 -0.78 8.00
N ALA A 175 -6.90 -0.84 6.74
CA ALA A 175 -5.99 -0.74 5.59
C ALA A 175 -5.31 0.64 5.55
N ALA A 176 -6.09 1.72 5.66
CA ALA A 176 -5.56 3.07 5.68
C ALA A 176 -4.58 3.28 6.85
N TYR A 177 -4.94 2.82 8.05
CA TYR A 177 -4.05 2.84 9.22
C TYR A 177 -2.75 2.09 8.94
N GLY A 178 -2.84 0.82 8.51
CA GLY A 178 -1.68 -0.03 8.31
C GLY A 178 -0.65 0.59 7.36
N PHE A 179 -1.08 1.07 6.21
CA PHE A 179 -0.17 1.67 5.23
C PHE A 179 0.41 3.01 5.70
N ALA A 180 -0.40 3.90 6.29
CA ALA A 180 0.08 5.18 6.79
C ALA A 180 1.08 5.01 7.93
N GLN A 181 0.80 4.12 8.90
CA GLN A 181 1.68 3.87 10.04
C GLN A 181 2.97 3.17 9.62
N ALA A 182 2.92 2.22 8.67
CA ALA A 182 4.12 1.57 8.16
C ALA A 182 5.06 2.58 7.47
N TYR A 183 4.51 3.49 6.67
CA TYR A 183 5.30 4.55 6.05
C TYR A 183 5.85 5.53 7.09
N HIS A 184 5.02 5.97 8.03
CA HIS A 184 5.42 6.89 9.11
C HIS A 184 6.55 6.33 9.98
N ALA A 185 6.45 5.07 10.37
CA ALA A 185 7.40 4.43 11.30
C ALA A 185 8.71 3.98 10.63
N TYR A 186 8.64 3.55 9.37
CA TYR A 186 9.76 2.84 8.74
C TYR A 186 10.30 3.50 7.46
N VAL A 187 9.67 4.56 6.96
CA VAL A 187 10.14 5.24 5.75
C VAL A 187 10.43 6.70 6.01
N LYS A 188 9.38 7.47 6.30
CA LYS A 188 9.47 8.91 6.57
C LYS A 188 8.34 9.33 7.51
N PRO A 189 8.63 10.01 8.62
CA PRO A 189 7.59 10.55 9.49
C PRO A 189 6.62 11.47 8.73
N LEU A 190 5.32 11.23 8.92
CA LEU A 190 4.24 12.06 8.40
C LEU A 190 3.78 13.01 9.51
N SER A 191 3.62 14.29 9.19
CA SER A 191 2.98 15.26 10.08
C SER A 191 1.49 14.92 10.28
N LEU A 192 0.87 15.47 11.34
CA LEU A 192 -0.58 15.29 11.56
C LEU A 192 -1.41 15.77 10.36
N LEU A 193 -1.01 16.89 9.75
CA LEU A 193 -1.67 17.41 8.54
C LEU A 193 -1.58 16.42 7.37
N GLU A 194 -0.42 15.82 7.14
CA GLU A 194 -0.24 14.81 6.08
C GLU A 194 -1.05 13.55 6.37
N ARG A 195 -1.11 13.09 7.63
CA ARG A 195 -1.93 11.93 7.99
C ARG A 195 -3.41 12.20 7.78
N ASN A 196 -3.93 13.34 8.23
CA ASN A 196 -5.32 13.71 7.97
C ASN A 196 -5.62 13.84 6.48
N ARG A 197 -4.71 14.43 5.71
CA ARG A 197 -4.84 14.52 4.25
C ARG A 197 -4.84 13.13 3.59
N TYR A 198 -4.02 12.21 4.08
CA TYR A 198 -3.99 10.84 3.58
C TYR A 198 -5.35 10.12 3.74
N TYR A 199 -6.00 10.26 4.90
CA TYR A 199 -7.32 9.68 5.12
C TYR A 199 -8.38 10.36 4.24
N ALA A 200 -8.39 11.68 4.17
CA ALA A 200 -9.33 12.43 3.33
C ALA A 200 -9.17 12.14 1.83
N ASP A 201 -7.94 12.00 1.34
CA ASP A 201 -7.66 11.65 -0.07
C ASP A 201 -8.21 10.24 -0.45
N GLY A 202 -8.46 9.37 0.53
CA GLY A 202 -9.03 8.03 0.35
C GLY A 202 -10.54 7.98 0.15
N ASP A 203 -11.27 9.05 0.45
CA ASP A 203 -12.73 9.08 0.49
C ASP A 203 -13.40 8.64 -0.82
N THR A 204 -12.92 9.11 -1.95
CA THR A 204 -13.46 8.72 -3.27
C THR A 204 -13.38 7.21 -3.51
N ALA A 205 -12.27 6.58 -3.15
CA ALA A 205 -12.10 5.14 -3.31
C ALA A 205 -12.98 4.37 -2.29
N ALA A 206 -13.03 4.85 -1.05
CA ALA A 206 -13.86 4.29 0.01
C ALA A 206 -15.33 4.26 -0.40
N ALA A 207 -15.86 5.38 -0.89
CA ALA A 207 -17.24 5.50 -1.37
C ALA A 207 -17.53 4.53 -2.52
N LEU A 208 -16.62 4.38 -3.48
CA LEU A 208 -16.76 3.42 -4.58
C LEU A 208 -16.80 1.97 -4.09
N TYR A 209 -16.02 1.61 -3.06
CA TYR A 209 -16.10 0.29 -2.42
C TYR A 209 -17.37 0.10 -1.59
N GLY A 210 -18.05 1.17 -1.19
CA GLY A 210 -19.24 1.15 -0.34
C GLY A 210 -18.98 1.43 1.14
N ALA A 211 -17.75 1.84 1.48
CA ALA A 211 -17.36 2.27 2.82
C ALA A 211 -17.79 3.73 3.05
N SER A 212 -19.10 3.96 3.20
CA SER A 212 -19.72 5.29 3.26
C SER A 212 -19.42 6.08 4.55
N GLY A 213 -18.90 5.43 5.58
CA GLY A 213 -18.46 6.02 6.84
C GLY A 213 -16.96 5.84 7.07
N ALA A 214 -16.18 5.76 5.99
CA ALA A 214 -14.73 5.65 6.08
C ALA A 214 -14.12 6.88 6.77
N PRO A 215 -13.13 6.72 7.66
CA PRO A 215 -12.53 7.83 8.38
C PRO A 215 -11.76 8.76 7.43
N ALA A 216 -12.03 10.06 7.49
CA ALA A 216 -11.34 11.11 6.74
C ALA A 216 -10.25 11.83 7.58
N SER A 217 -10.01 11.40 8.82
CA SER A 217 -8.99 11.95 9.72
C SER A 217 -8.54 10.91 10.75
N GLU A 218 -7.40 11.18 11.43
CA GLU A 218 -6.96 10.35 12.55
C GLU A 218 -7.97 10.31 13.70
N ALA A 219 -8.65 11.42 13.97
CA ALA A 219 -9.65 11.48 15.02
C ALA A 219 -10.86 10.60 14.69
N GLU A 220 -11.32 10.61 13.44
CA GLU A 220 -12.41 9.73 12.99
C GLU A 220 -11.99 8.26 12.97
N LEU A 221 -10.74 7.97 12.61
CA LEU A 221 -10.20 6.61 12.70
C LEU A 221 -10.19 6.10 14.15
N GLU A 222 -9.78 6.94 15.10
CA GLU A 222 -9.79 6.59 16.52
C GLU A 222 -11.22 6.34 17.00
N MET A 223 -12.20 7.15 16.58
CA MET A 223 -13.62 6.89 16.88
C MET A 223 -14.10 5.55 16.30
N LEU A 224 -13.70 5.21 15.07
CA LEU A 224 -14.00 3.90 14.47
C LEU A 224 -13.42 2.77 15.30
N PHE A 225 -12.16 2.88 15.73
CA PHE A 225 -11.50 1.88 16.54
C PHE A 225 -12.18 1.68 17.90
N GLN A 226 -12.57 2.78 18.55
CA GLN A 226 -13.32 2.73 19.81
C GLN A 226 -14.69 2.07 19.65
N ALA A 227 -15.42 2.39 18.57
CA ALA A 227 -16.73 1.80 18.28
C ALA A 227 -16.64 0.28 18.05
N MET A 228 -15.56 -0.18 17.42
CA MET A 228 -15.35 -1.60 17.09
C MET A 228 -14.72 -2.41 18.21
N ALA A 229 -14.04 -1.76 19.19
CA ALA A 229 -13.21 -2.44 20.21
C ALA A 229 -13.91 -3.57 20.95
N GLY A 230 -15.20 -3.40 21.29
CA GLY A 230 -15.99 -4.41 22.02
C GLY A 230 -16.36 -5.65 21.20
N ARG A 231 -16.12 -5.65 19.89
CA ARG A 231 -16.41 -6.78 18.98
C ARG A 231 -15.18 -7.57 18.61
N LEU A 232 -14.00 -7.02 18.86
CA LEU A 232 -12.73 -7.65 18.47
C LEU A 232 -12.39 -8.77 19.44
N GLU A 233 -11.91 -9.86 18.88
CA GLU A 233 -11.56 -11.05 19.66
C GLU A 233 -10.30 -11.76 19.15
N ARG A 234 -9.65 -12.49 20.04
CA ARG A 234 -8.56 -13.40 19.69
C ARG A 234 -9.07 -14.54 18.80
N SER A 235 -8.27 -14.92 17.80
CA SER A 235 -8.53 -16.09 16.97
C SER A 235 -7.23 -16.78 16.57
N ASP A 236 -7.23 -18.12 16.53
CA ASP A 236 -6.10 -18.89 16.02
C ASP A 236 -5.85 -18.65 14.53
N ILE A 237 -6.87 -18.19 13.80
CA ILE A 237 -6.75 -17.79 12.39
C ILE A 237 -5.75 -16.64 12.22
N VAL A 238 -5.64 -15.70 13.17
CA VAL A 238 -4.62 -14.65 13.13
C VAL A 238 -3.22 -15.26 13.20
N PHE A 239 -3.00 -16.26 14.04
CA PHE A 239 -1.70 -16.94 14.15
C PHE A 239 -1.40 -17.80 12.91
N GLU A 240 -2.41 -18.48 12.35
CA GLU A 240 -2.27 -19.22 11.08
C GLU A 240 -1.91 -18.26 9.93
N PHE A 241 -2.58 -17.11 9.83
CA PHE A 241 -2.23 -16.05 8.90
C PHE A 241 -0.77 -15.60 9.04
N LEU A 242 -0.33 -15.30 10.27
CA LEU A 242 1.04 -14.89 10.54
C LEU A 242 2.06 -15.98 10.18
N ALA A 243 1.73 -17.25 10.41
CA ALA A 243 2.58 -18.38 10.01
C ALA A 243 2.70 -18.46 8.47
N ILE A 244 1.60 -18.30 7.76
CA ILE A 244 1.58 -18.22 6.29
C ILE A 244 2.45 -17.05 5.81
N MET A 245 2.29 -15.85 6.38
CA MET A 245 3.06 -14.67 5.99
C MET A 245 4.57 -14.81 6.24
N ARG A 246 4.97 -15.59 7.24
CA ARG A 246 6.38 -15.89 7.52
C ARG A 246 6.97 -16.92 6.56
N SER A 247 6.19 -17.91 6.11
CA SER A 247 6.66 -19.07 5.34
C SER A 247 6.44 -18.95 3.83
N ALA A 248 5.42 -18.22 3.40
CA ALA A 248 5.10 -18.04 1.99
C ALA A 248 6.29 -17.42 1.21
N PRO A 249 6.61 -17.91 -0.01
CA PRO A 249 7.74 -17.43 -0.78
C PRO A 249 7.45 -16.08 -1.48
N ILE A 250 7.19 -15.04 -0.67
CA ILE A 250 6.90 -13.68 -1.15
C ILE A 250 8.19 -13.00 -1.59
N LEU A 251 9.24 -13.12 -0.77
CA LEU A 251 10.56 -12.60 -1.10
C LEU A 251 11.50 -13.71 -1.61
N PRO A 252 12.50 -13.36 -2.43
CA PRO A 252 13.55 -14.28 -2.84
C PRO A 252 14.18 -15.01 -1.64
N LEU A 253 14.68 -16.23 -1.85
CA LEU A 253 15.17 -17.12 -0.79
C LEU A 253 16.15 -16.44 0.17
N LEU A 254 17.08 -15.64 -0.34
CA LEU A 254 18.07 -14.90 0.46
C LEU A 254 17.43 -13.81 1.35
N LEU A 255 16.28 -13.30 0.99
CA LEU A 255 15.57 -12.25 1.74
C LEU A 255 14.45 -12.79 2.65
N ARG A 256 14.23 -14.11 2.69
CA ARG A 256 13.22 -14.72 3.57
C ARG A 256 13.43 -14.46 5.07
N PRO A 257 14.66 -14.44 5.61
CA PRO A 257 14.86 -14.02 7.00
C PRO A 257 14.38 -12.59 7.26
N PHE A 258 14.60 -11.69 6.32
CA PHE A 258 14.09 -10.32 6.39
C PHE A 258 12.55 -10.27 6.31
N GLN A 259 11.91 -11.14 5.54
CA GLN A 259 10.44 -11.27 5.53
C GLN A 259 9.87 -11.54 6.91
N GLN A 260 10.53 -12.39 7.71
CA GLN A 260 10.11 -12.65 9.10
C GLN A 260 10.21 -11.39 9.97
N VAL A 261 11.25 -10.57 9.76
CA VAL A 261 11.39 -9.26 10.43
C VAL A 261 10.26 -8.32 10.04
N LEU A 262 9.89 -8.27 8.74
CA LEU A 262 8.77 -7.45 8.28
C LEU A 262 7.42 -7.89 8.87
N VAL A 263 7.20 -9.19 9.07
CA VAL A 263 5.99 -9.69 9.75
C VAL A 263 5.96 -9.27 11.22
N ARG A 264 7.11 -9.32 11.93
CA ARG A 264 7.20 -8.78 13.30
C ARG A 264 6.96 -7.28 13.34
N ALA A 265 7.45 -6.54 12.34
CA ALA A 265 7.17 -5.11 12.21
C ALA A 265 5.68 -4.81 12.07
N ALA A 266 4.95 -5.65 11.35
CA ALA A 266 3.51 -5.52 11.21
C ALA A 266 2.75 -5.77 12.52
N ILE A 267 3.19 -6.74 13.31
CA ILE A 267 2.64 -6.99 14.66
C ILE A 267 2.89 -5.78 15.56
N ASP A 268 4.11 -5.23 15.54
CA ASP A 268 4.51 -4.08 16.36
C ASP A 268 3.70 -2.82 16.04
N LEU A 269 3.29 -2.63 14.78
CA LEU A 269 2.44 -1.52 14.35
C LEU A 269 0.96 -1.67 14.72
N THR A 270 0.49 -2.87 15.01
CA THR A 270 -0.87 -3.07 15.50
C THR A 270 -1.06 -2.29 16.80
N PRO A 271 -2.15 -1.51 16.98
CA PRO A 271 -2.36 -0.74 18.21
C PRO A 271 -2.19 -1.59 19.47
N HIS A 272 -1.47 -1.09 20.47
CA HIS A 272 -1.07 -1.88 21.64
C HIS A 272 -2.26 -2.48 22.40
N TRP A 273 -3.39 -1.77 22.50
CA TRP A 273 -4.60 -2.30 23.10
C TRP A 273 -5.14 -3.51 22.31
N MET A 274 -5.04 -3.47 20.98
CA MET A 274 -5.49 -4.56 20.11
C MET A 274 -4.52 -5.75 20.15
N GLN A 275 -3.20 -5.50 20.27
CA GLN A 275 -2.23 -6.58 20.51
C GLN A 275 -2.58 -7.39 21.77
N LYS A 276 -3.04 -6.71 22.84
CA LYS A 276 -3.51 -7.39 24.07
C LYS A 276 -4.76 -8.24 23.83
N VAL A 277 -5.76 -7.69 23.10
CA VAL A 277 -6.97 -8.44 22.72
C VAL A 277 -6.61 -9.69 21.93
N LEU A 278 -5.69 -9.56 20.96
CA LEU A 278 -5.26 -10.65 20.08
C LEU A 278 -4.21 -11.57 20.69
N GLN A 279 -3.70 -11.27 21.90
CA GLN A 279 -2.60 -11.98 22.55
C GLN A 279 -1.32 -12.03 21.69
N LEU A 280 -0.95 -10.92 21.07
CA LEU A 280 0.24 -10.76 20.25
C LEU A 280 1.43 -10.17 21.02
N ASP A 281 1.30 -9.94 22.34
CA ASP A 281 2.38 -9.43 23.17
C ASP A 281 3.63 -10.30 23.05
N GLY A 282 4.79 -9.70 22.87
CA GLY A 282 6.07 -10.39 22.74
C GLY A 282 6.36 -10.97 21.34
N HIS A 283 5.44 -10.86 20.38
CA HIS A 283 5.63 -11.32 19.00
C HIS A 283 6.14 -10.23 18.04
N GLY A 284 6.32 -9.00 18.53
CA GLY A 284 6.79 -7.84 17.75
C GLY A 284 8.29 -7.85 17.48
N LEU A 285 8.80 -6.68 17.04
CA LEU A 285 10.20 -6.46 16.71
C LEU A 285 11.13 -6.47 17.94
N HIS A 286 12.34 -6.95 17.74
CA HIS A 286 13.47 -6.58 18.62
C HIS A 286 13.97 -5.18 18.26
N ARG A 287 14.56 -4.47 19.22
CA ARG A 287 15.00 -3.06 19.04
C ARG A 287 15.93 -2.86 17.84
N TRP A 288 16.84 -3.78 17.59
CA TRP A 288 17.78 -3.72 16.46
C TRP A 288 17.10 -3.97 15.11
N GLU A 289 16.02 -4.77 15.08
CA GLU A 289 15.28 -5.07 13.85
C GLU A 289 14.49 -3.85 13.34
N ALA A 290 13.98 -3.01 14.25
CA ALA A 290 13.29 -1.80 13.87
C ALA A 290 14.19 -0.85 13.04
N GLU A 291 15.47 -0.77 13.39
CA GLU A 291 16.41 0.03 12.62
C GLU A 291 16.68 -0.58 11.23
N LEU A 292 16.79 -1.90 11.15
CA LEU A 292 16.96 -2.61 9.87
C LEU A 292 15.76 -2.34 8.94
N VAL A 293 14.53 -2.37 9.47
CA VAL A 293 13.31 -2.07 8.67
C VAL A 293 13.31 -0.61 8.21
N ARG A 294 13.71 0.36 9.09
CA ARG A 294 13.81 1.77 8.70
C ARG A 294 14.83 2.00 7.58
N GLN A 295 16.00 1.39 7.67
CA GLN A 295 17.03 1.52 6.63
C GLN A 295 16.57 0.92 5.31
N ALA A 296 15.93 -0.27 5.34
CA ALA A 296 15.37 -0.88 4.15
C ALA A 296 14.24 -0.02 3.54
N GLY A 297 13.36 0.54 4.38
CA GLY A 297 12.30 1.45 3.95
C GLY A 297 12.84 2.73 3.31
N ALA A 298 13.79 3.38 3.97
CA ALA A 298 14.44 4.59 3.45
C ALA A 298 15.22 4.35 2.15
N PHE A 299 15.87 3.19 2.01
CA PHE A 299 16.53 2.81 0.77
C PHE A 299 15.51 2.54 -0.35
N ALA A 300 14.50 1.72 -0.08
CA ALA A 300 13.46 1.37 -1.04
C ALA A 300 12.67 2.60 -1.53
N ASP A 301 12.51 3.62 -0.69
CA ASP A 301 11.81 4.85 -1.03
C ASP A 301 12.49 5.67 -2.15
N ARG A 302 13.75 5.39 -2.41
CA ARG A 302 14.59 6.08 -3.39
C ARG A 302 14.78 5.30 -4.69
N LEU A 303 14.36 4.03 -4.73
CA LEU A 303 14.52 3.18 -5.91
C LEU A 303 13.50 3.53 -6.99
N VAL A 304 13.97 4.02 -8.12
CA VAL A 304 13.15 4.27 -9.31
C VAL A 304 13.13 3.00 -10.15
N LEU A 305 12.00 2.30 -10.15
CA LEU A 305 11.79 1.08 -10.93
C LEU A 305 10.79 1.36 -12.06
N GLU A 306 11.23 1.18 -13.30
CA GLU A 306 10.46 1.46 -14.52
C GLU A 306 9.16 0.64 -14.60
N SER A 307 9.18 -0.60 -14.07
CA SER A 307 8.03 -1.51 -14.01
C SER A 307 7.08 -1.21 -12.85
N SER A 308 7.43 -0.31 -11.93
CA SER A 308 6.57 -0.02 -10.78
C SER A 308 5.28 0.69 -11.22
N PRO A 309 4.13 0.39 -10.60
CA PRO A 309 2.87 1.09 -10.86
C PRO A 309 2.98 2.61 -10.72
N ALA A 310 3.74 3.07 -9.75
CA ALA A 310 3.98 4.49 -9.50
C ALA A 310 4.64 5.21 -10.70
N VAL A 311 5.72 4.64 -11.24
CA VAL A 311 6.44 5.21 -12.40
C VAL A 311 5.59 5.12 -13.66
N GLN A 312 4.92 3.99 -13.91
CA GLN A 312 4.03 3.82 -15.06
C GLN A 312 2.85 4.81 -15.02
N ALA A 313 2.25 5.03 -13.84
CA ALA A 313 1.18 6.00 -13.66
C ALA A 313 1.67 7.45 -13.87
N CYS A 314 2.87 7.80 -13.41
CA CYS A 314 3.49 9.09 -13.71
C CYS A 314 3.60 9.29 -15.23
N ARG A 315 4.12 8.32 -15.96
CA ARG A 315 4.23 8.37 -17.44
C ARG A 315 2.88 8.48 -18.13
N ARG A 316 1.88 7.72 -17.68
CA ARG A 316 0.50 7.85 -18.18
C ARG A 316 0.00 9.28 -18.13
N MET A 317 0.31 9.98 -17.03
CA MET A 317 -0.15 11.34 -16.75
C MET A 317 0.82 12.42 -17.24
N TRP A 318 1.80 12.05 -18.07
CA TRP A 318 2.83 12.96 -18.61
C TRP A 318 3.71 13.62 -17.53
N LEU A 319 3.85 12.96 -16.37
CA LEU A 319 4.75 13.36 -15.29
C LEU A 319 6.12 12.68 -15.48
N PRO A 320 7.22 13.30 -15.00
CA PRO A 320 8.53 12.65 -14.98
C PRO A 320 8.51 11.32 -14.23
N ALA A 321 9.32 10.35 -14.64
CA ALA A 321 9.42 9.06 -13.94
C ALA A 321 9.85 9.22 -12.46
N GLU A 322 10.68 10.24 -12.20
CA GLU A 322 11.20 10.58 -10.87
C GLU A 322 10.25 11.45 -10.04
N TYR A 323 9.04 11.77 -10.53
CA TYR A 323 8.11 12.73 -9.91
C TYR A 323 7.94 12.50 -8.39
N LEU A 324 7.80 11.25 -7.97
CA LEU A 324 7.62 10.87 -6.55
C LEU A 324 8.94 10.72 -5.78
N TYR A 325 10.08 10.87 -6.43
CA TYR A 325 11.41 10.59 -5.88
C TYR A 325 12.27 11.84 -5.71
N VAL A 326 11.89 12.97 -6.29
CA VAL A 326 12.55 14.27 -6.11
C VAL A 326 11.86 15.09 -5.01
N ASN A 327 12.66 15.81 -4.23
CA ASN A 327 12.18 16.56 -3.06
C ASN A 327 11.05 17.56 -3.39
N GLU A 328 10.06 17.61 -2.52
CA GLU A 328 8.80 18.37 -2.59
C GLU A 328 8.93 19.86 -2.96
N ILE A 329 10.07 20.51 -2.70
CA ILE A 329 10.28 21.95 -2.94
C ILE A 329 10.51 22.28 -4.44
N GLY A 330 11.04 21.33 -5.24
CA GLY A 330 11.34 21.55 -6.66
C GLY A 330 10.21 21.18 -7.62
N VAL A 331 9.29 20.31 -7.21
CA VAL A 331 8.27 19.71 -8.09
C VAL A 331 7.05 20.61 -8.21
N HIS A 332 6.58 21.20 -7.10
CA HIS A 332 5.45 22.13 -7.15
C HIS A 332 5.72 23.37 -8.00
N GLN A 333 6.97 23.88 -7.98
CA GLN A 333 7.36 25.01 -8.84
C GLN A 333 7.51 24.62 -10.31
N LYS A 334 8.00 23.41 -10.64
CA LYS A 334 8.10 22.94 -12.03
C LYS A 334 6.74 22.54 -12.62
N ALA A 335 5.91 21.82 -11.88
CA ALA A 335 4.57 21.43 -12.31
C ALA A 335 3.65 22.64 -12.54
N ALA A 336 3.66 23.61 -11.62
CA ALA A 336 2.93 24.87 -11.78
C ALA A 336 3.40 25.67 -12.99
N LYS A 337 4.72 25.72 -13.28
CA LYS A 337 5.25 26.37 -14.48
C LYS A 337 4.87 25.64 -15.76
N THR A 338 4.84 24.32 -15.77
CA THR A 338 4.45 23.51 -16.95
C THR A 338 2.95 23.64 -17.22
N GLN A 339 2.10 23.62 -16.20
CA GLN A 339 0.65 23.84 -16.36
C GLN A 339 0.33 25.27 -16.80
N SER A 340 1.01 26.28 -16.28
CA SER A 340 0.84 27.67 -16.72
C SER A 340 1.31 27.88 -18.17
N ALA A 341 2.38 27.18 -18.61
CA ALA A 341 2.85 27.22 -19.99
C ALA A 341 1.88 26.56 -20.99
N LEU A 342 1.24 25.45 -20.59
CA LEU A 342 0.23 24.74 -21.37
C LEU A 342 -1.11 25.50 -21.39
N GLY A 343 -1.51 26.13 -20.27
CA GLY A 343 -2.69 26.99 -20.18
C GLY A 343 -2.53 28.30 -20.97
N GLY A 344 -1.36 28.92 -20.93
CA GLY A 344 -1.05 30.14 -21.65
C GLY A 344 -1.04 30.00 -23.20
N ASN A 345 -0.79 28.79 -23.69
CA ASN A 345 -0.79 28.52 -25.15
C ASN A 345 -2.21 28.30 -25.69
N LYS A 346 -3.17 27.83 -24.86
CA LYS A 346 -4.59 27.73 -25.25
C LYS A 346 -5.26 29.08 -25.35
N THR A 347 -4.95 30.00 -24.45
CA THR A 347 -5.50 31.39 -24.50
C THR A 347 -4.92 32.23 -25.62
N ARG A 348 -3.64 32.05 -25.99
CA ARG A 348 -3.05 32.73 -27.15
C ARG A 348 -3.59 32.23 -28.50
N LYS A 349 -3.97 30.95 -28.61
CA LYS A 349 -4.58 30.42 -29.84
C LYS A 349 -6.03 30.90 -29.99
N ALA A 350 -6.78 31.03 -28.91
CA ALA A 350 -8.16 31.55 -28.93
C ALA A 350 -8.23 33.04 -29.25
N SER A 351 -7.24 33.83 -28.79
CA SER A 351 -7.21 35.28 -29.11
C SER A 351 -6.74 35.58 -30.52
N ARG A 352 -6.00 34.70 -31.21
CA ARG A 352 -5.63 34.87 -32.64
C ARG A 352 -6.79 34.54 -33.59
N LEU A 353 -7.71 33.68 -33.24
CA LEU A 353 -8.89 33.32 -34.05
C LEU A 353 -10.02 34.39 -34.02
N LYS A 354 -10.03 35.27 -33.01
CA LYS A 354 -11.02 36.37 -32.92
C LYS A 354 -10.65 37.66 -33.67
N ARG A 355 -9.50 37.72 -34.34
CA ARG A 355 -9.05 38.92 -35.08
C ARG A 355 -9.19 38.80 -36.61
N TRP A 356 -9.95 37.85 -37.10
CA TRP A 356 -10.21 37.74 -38.52
C TRP A 356 -11.71 37.83 -38.77
N SER A 357 -12.25 39.09 -38.86
CA SER A 357 -13.54 39.39 -39.44
C SER A 357 -13.28 40.13 -40.71
N PRO A 358 -13.68 39.68 -41.90
CA PRO A 358 -13.60 40.45 -43.13
C PRO A 358 -14.72 41.48 -43.12
N THR A 359 -14.33 42.74 -43.17
CA THR A 359 -15.20 43.83 -43.65
C THR A 359 -15.24 43.75 -45.17
N GLY A 360 -16.45 43.62 -45.70
CA GLY A 360 -16.77 43.69 -47.12
C GLY A 360 -18.25 43.37 -47.29
#